data_0f7cdf09b10b081eb98466bd88c14905
#
_entry.id   0f7cdf09b10b081eb98466bd88c14905
#
_cell.length_a   1.000
_cell.length_b   1.000
_cell.length_c   1.000
_cell.angle_alpha   90.00
_cell.angle_beta   90.00
_cell.angle_gamma   90.00
#
_symmetry.space_group_name_H-M   'P 1'
#
loop_
_entity.id
_entity.type
_entity.pdbx_description
1 polymer ?
#
loop_
_entity_poly.entity_id
_entity_poly.type
_entity_poly.pdbx_seq_one_letter_code
_entity_poly.pdbx_strand_id
1 'polypeptide(L)'
;MKIRNILAAAALVLVLNLVFNGPSPAARDRLTMTLIEASATKWVPALFIGQDTVDEIRTSSVSDGLEDDVTDISQIVVQANNVITGNTNEWDNYPDGVRTETRYGDTYTAHIMLIRDPSQVYMGTSTEKFSTAIPGKRLTEVMEENPDVIAAINAGAFFDDGTVSATVGSTPLGLVVSEGKVVWTSGKQPGLEGFAGFNEDNILVVSKTNLSQSEAENLKIRDGCCFGPVLIMNGEVNLEAYNDKSGMNPRTAIGQRSDGTVIIVCADGRQVGSLGATYADMVNVMQEYGAVNACNMDGGSSSIMMYRDVNGKLGTASQDAIFVNTPSLIQSKPRRMPNYWLVRAAS
;
A
#
# COMPACT_ATOMS: atom_id res chain seq x y z
N MET A 1 38.34 5.53 13.30
CA MET A 1 37.05 4.97 12.84
C MET A 1 36.35 4.09 13.87
N LYS A 2 37.03 3.15 14.54
CA LYS A 2 36.41 2.22 15.52
C LYS A 2 35.77 2.89 16.75
N ILE A 3 36.45 3.87 17.41
CA ILE A 3 35.95 4.53 18.62
C ILE A 3 34.67 5.34 18.36
N ARG A 4 34.61 6.08 17.26
CA ARG A 4 33.42 6.85 16.88
C ARG A 4 32.21 5.96 16.66
N ASN A 5 32.37 4.80 16.04
CA ASN A 5 31.30 3.84 15.84
C ASN A 5 30.84 3.19 17.16
N ILE A 6 31.72 2.92 18.07
CA ILE A 6 31.41 2.41 19.43
C ILE A 6 30.58 3.46 20.19
N LEU A 7 31.02 4.72 20.18
CA LEU A 7 30.29 5.81 20.84
C LEU A 7 28.90 6.03 20.24
N ALA A 8 28.77 5.96 18.90
CA ALA A 8 27.50 6.07 18.23
C ALA A 8 26.55 4.91 18.58
N ALA A 9 27.07 3.68 18.61
CA ALA A 9 26.29 2.51 19.04
C ALA A 9 25.87 2.60 20.52
N ALA A 10 26.73 3.03 21.40
CA ALA A 10 26.39 3.22 22.80
C ALA A 10 25.34 4.33 23.01
N ALA A 11 25.45 5.43 22.27
CA ALA A 11 24.44 6.49 22.29
C ALA A 11 23.08 5.99 21.78
N LEU A 12 23.04 5.21 20.70
CA LEU A 12 21.82 4.59 20.18
C LEU A 12 21.18 3.68 21.22
N VAL A 13 21.93 2.79 21.86
CA VAL A 13 21.42 1.90 22.92
C VAL A 13 20.86 2.71 24.09
N LEU A 14 21.52 3.80 24.49
CA LEU A 14 21.02 4.68 25.56
C LEU A 14 19.70 5.34 25.15
N VAL A 15 19.59 5.86 23.94
CA VAL A 15 18.35 6.47 23.42
C VAL A 15 17.21 5.44 23.37
N LEU A 16 17.46 4.25 22.84
CA LEU A 16 16.48 3.18 22.83
C LEU A 16 16.02 2.81 24.25
N ASN A 17 16.96 2.67 25.19
CA ASN A 17 16.61 2.38 26.58
C ASN A 17 15.77 3.51 27.21
N LEU A 18 16.05 4.78 26.92
CA LEU A 18 15.25 5.91 27.40
C LEU A 18 13.83 5.92 26.81
N VAL A 19 13.65 5.49 25.59
CA VAL A 19 12.31 5.40 24.97
C VAL A 19 11.55 4.18 25.52
N PHE A 20 12.17 3.00 25.56
CA PHE A 20 11.51 1.77 25.98
C PHE A 20 11.17 1.74 27.47
N ASN A 21 12.02 2.30 28.31
CA ASN A 21 11.88 2.28 29.78
C ASN A 21 11.62 3.68 30.36
N GLY A 22 11.38 4.67 29.52
CA GLY A 22 11.11 6.06 29.92
C GLY A 22 9.67 6.30 30.34
N PRO A 23 9.33 7.55 30.68
CA PRO A 23 8.04 7.90 31.27
C PRO A 23 6.87 7.98 30.27
N SER A 24 7.10 7.77 28.98
CA SER A 24 6.06 7.87 27.94
C SER A 24 5.66 6.50 27.39
N PRO A 25 4.57 5.87 27.89
CA PRO A 25 4.07 4.62 27.34
C PRO A 25 3.72 4.73 25.86
N ALA A 26 3.13 5.86 25.43
CA ALA A 26 2.78 6.07 24.03
C ALA A 26 3.99 6.08 23.08
N ALA A 27 5.11 6.66 23.50
CA ALA A 27 6.36 6.63 22.71
C ALA A 27 6.96 5.22 22.65
N ARG A 28 6.93 4.50 23.77
CA ARG A 28 7.35 3.10 23.87
C ARG A 28 6.54 2.23 22.92
N ASP A 29 5.19 2.30 23.01
CA ASP A 29 4.28 1.47 22.25
C ASP A 29 4.43 1.74 20.76
N ARG A 30 4.48 3.01 20.35
CA ARG A 30 4.70 3.40 18.95
C ARG A 30 6.04 2.91 18.40
N LEU A 31 7.14 3.04 19.17
CA LEU A 31 8.44 2.53 18.74
C LEU A 31 8.44 1.00 18.67
N THR A 32 7.82 0.32 19.65
CA THR A 32 7.66 -1.15 19.64
C THR A 32 6.98 -1.60 18.36
N MET A 33 5.81 -1.06 18.04
CA MET A 33 5.06 -1.43 16.84
C MET A 33 5.85 -1.14 15.56
N THR A 34 6.51 0.02 15.48
CA THR A 34 7.38 0.36 14.33
C THR A 34 8.47 -0.67 14.09
N LEU A 35 9.10 -1.17 15.16
CA LEU A 35 10.22 -2.09 15.04
C LEU A 35 9.80 -3.55 14.79
N ILE A 36 8.65 -4.00 15.34
CA ILE A 36 8.17 -5.37 15.14
C ILE A 36 7.61 -5.60 13.72
N GLU A 37 7.11 -4.58 13.07
CA GLU A 37 6.61 -4.66 11.68
C GLU A 37 7.76 -4.78 10.64
N ALA A 38 9.00 -4.48 11.04
CA ALA A 38 10.15 -4.57 10.15
C ALA A 38 10.95 -5.84 10.43
N SER A 39 11.06 -6.75 9.48
CA SER A 39 11.72 -8.05 9.61
C SER A 39 13.14 -7.98 10.21
N ALA A 40 13.90 -6.92 9.89
CA ALA A 40 15.27 -6.72 10.38
C ALA A 40 15.34 -6.28 11.85
N THR A 41 14.29 -5.70 12.41
CA THR A 41 14.29 -5.05 13.74
C THR A 41 13.26 -5.63 14.71
N LYS A 42 12.43 -6.59 14.28
CA LYS A 42 11.33 -7.16 15.07
C LYS A 42 11.75 -7.73 16.45
N TRP A 43 12.99 -8.14 16.60
CA TRP A 43 13.54 -8.69 17.83
C TRP A 43 14.03 -7.61 18.83
N VAL A 44 14.21 -6.37 18.36
CA VAL A 44 14.82 -5.28 19.17
C VAL A 44 13.98 -4.92 20.40
N PRO A 45 12.66 -4.69 20.31
CA PRO A 45 11.87 -4.31 21.49
C PRO A 45 11.95 -5.33 22.62
N ALA A 46 11.90 -6.62 22.30
CA ALA A 46 11.95 -7.69 23.30
C ALA A 46 13.25 -7.68 24.14
N LEU A 47 14.35 -7.15 23.63
CA LEU A 47 15.59 -6.96 24.41
C LEU A 47 15.47 -5.91 25.51
N PHE A 48 14.58 -4.93 25.37
CA PHE A 48 14.44 -3.82 26.32
C PHE A 48 13.26 -3.99 27.26
N ILE A 49 12.14 -4.54 26.80
CA ILE A 49 10.87 -4.61 27.55
C ILE A 49 10.33 -6.03 27.74
N GLY A 50 11.02 -7.05 27.24
CA GLY A 50 10.56 -8.44 27.27
C GLY A 50 9.48 -8.78 26.24
N GLN A 51 9.38 -10.07 25.89
CA GLN A 51 8.42 -10.53 24.87
C GLN A 51 6.98 -10.38 25.32
N ASP A 52 6.65 -10.67 26.58
CA ASP A 52 5.28 -10.57 27.10
C ASP A 52 4.73 -9.14 26.97
N THR A 53 5.55 -8.12 27.28
CA THR A 53 5.14 -6.71 27.11
C THR A 53 4.96 -6.35 25.64
N VAL A 54 5.81 -6.89 24.74
CA VAL A 54 5.64 -6.70 23.29
C VAL A 54 4.30 -7.28 22.83
N ASP A 55 3.95 -8.47 23.30
CA ASP A 55 2.71 -9.15 22.94
C ASP A 55 1.47 -8.43 23.54
N GLU A 56 1.56 -7.89 24.76
CA GLU A 56 0.53 -7.03 25.35
C GLU A 56 0.29 -5.76 24.50
N ILE A 57 1.36 -5.07 24.08
CA ILE A 57 1.25 -3.87 23.23
C ILE A 57 0.58 -4.22 21.91
N ARG A 58 0.96 -5.34 21.31
CA ARG A 58 0.41 -5.81 20.04
C ARG A 58 -1.09 -6.14 20.12
N THR A 59 -1.55 -6.69 21.24
CA THR A 59 -2.95 -7.13 21.41
C THR A 59 -3.88 -6.08 22.01
N SER A 60 -3.35 -4.93 22.45
CA SER A 60 -4.13 -3.92 23.20
C SER A 60 -4.97 -2.98 22.33
N SER A 61 -5.09 -3.19 21.02
CA SER A 61 -5.94 -2.41 20.12
C SER A 61 -7.29 -3.11 19.93
N VAL A 62 -8.32 -2.63 20.60
CA VAL A 62 -9.72 -3.00 20.35
C VAL A 62 -10.50 -1.72 20.17
N SER A 63 -11.14 -1.54 19.01
CA SER A 63 -12.13 -0.51 18.75
C SER A 63 -13.28 -1.10 17.94
N ASP A 64 -14.43 -0.45 17.97
CA ASP A 64 -15.57 -0.82 17.14
C ASP A 64 -15.18 -0.66 15.66
N GLY A 65 -15.24 -1.76 14.91
CA GLY A 65 -14.94 -1.79 13.48
C GLY A 65 -16.09 -1.24 12.64
N LEU A 66 -15.94 -1.30 11.32
CA LEU A 66 -16.98 -0.99 10.34
C LEU A 66 -18.22 -1.88 10.56
N GLU A 67 -19.41 -1.31 10.34
CA GLU A 67 -20.66 -2.10 10.42
C GLU A 67 -20.77 -3.08 9.25
N ASP A 68 -20.43 -2.62 8.04
CA ASP A 68 -20.45 -3.44 6.83
C ASP A 68 -19.20 -4.31 6.68
N ASP A 69 -19.36 -5.48 6.05
CA ASP A 69 -18.24 -6.38 5.71
C ASP A 69 -17.68 -6.15 4.31
N VAL A 70 -18.49 -5.60 3.39
CA VAL A 70 -18.17 -5.38 1.97
C VAL A 70 -18.80 -4.07 1.49
N THR A 71 -18.16 -3.40 0.54
CA THR A 71 -18.60 -2.16 -0.09
C THR A 71 -20.04 -2.20 -0.60
N ASP A 72 -20.82 -1.16 -0.31
CA ASP A 72 -22.06 -0.83 -1.00
C ASP A 72 -21.73 -0.10 -2.32
N ILE A 73 -21.86 -0.81 -3.45
CA ILE A 73 -21.52 -0.30 -4.77
C ILE A 73 -22.39 0.87 -5.24
N SER A 74 -23.52 1.15 -4.58
CA SER A 74 -24.42 2.26 -4.96
C SER A 74 -23.86 3.64 -4.61
N GLN A 75 -22.81 3.72 -3.78
CA GLN A 75 -22.21 4.98 -3.33
C GLN A 75 -21.20 5.59 -4.30
N ILE A 76 -20.79 4.83 -5.32
CA ILE A 76 -19.87 5.31 -6.35
C ILE A 76 -20.59 5.39 -7.69
N VAL A 77 -20.45 6.52 -8.37
CA VAL A 77 -21.06 6.73 -9.70
C VAL A 77 -19.96 6.84 -10.73
N VAL A 78 -19.70 5.74 -11.44
CA VAL A 78 -18.82 5.75 -12.61
C VAL A 78 -19.66 5.98 -13.87
N GLN A 79 -19.41 7.08 -14.59
CA GLN A 79 -20.18 7.38 -15.80
C GLN A 79 -19.72 6.50 -16.97
N ALA A 80 -20.67 5.92 -17.69
CA ALA A 80 -20.44 4.97 -18.78
C ALA A 80 -19.56 5.49 -19.94
N ASN A 81 -19.34 6.81 -20.05
CA ASN A 81 -18.56 7.45 -21.12
C ASN A 81 -17.32 8.18 -20.59
N ASN A 82 -16.81 7.84 -19.41
CA ASN A 82 -15.65 8.47 -18.79
C ASN A 82 -15.77 10.01 -18.65
N VAL A 83 -16.98 10.56 -18.77
CA VAL A 83 -17.27 11.98 -18.56
C VAL A 83 -17.60 12.14 -17.08
N ILE A 84 -16.58 12.33 -16.27
CA ILE A 84 -16.77 12.72 -14.89
C ILE A 84 -17.38 14.12 -14.88
N THR A 85 -18.60 14.25 -14.34
CA THR A 85 -19.31 15.52 -14.19
C THR A 85 -18.75 16.39 -13.06
N GLY A 86 -17.59 16.01 -12.51
CA GLY A 86 -16.81 16.82 -11.57
C GLY A 86 -16.11 18.00 -12.23
N ASN A 87 -15.47 18.82 -11.45
CA ASN A 87 -14.80 20.04 -11.88
C ASN A 87 -13.82 19.75 -13.05
N THR A 88 -14.24 20.03 -14.29
CA THR A 88 -13.44 19.77 -15.51
C THR A 88 -12.09 20.45 -15.47
N ASN A 89 -11.96 21.59 -14.78
CA ASN A 89 -10.72 22.34 -14.61
C ASN A 89 -9.62 21.57 -13.86
N GLU A 90 -9.96 20.57 -13.05
CA GLU A 90 -8.97 19.75 -12.33
C GLU A 90 -8.07 18.97 -13.30
N TRP A 91 -8.60 18.56 -14.46
CA TRP A 91 -7.94 17.65 -15.41
C TRP A 91 -7.40 18.33 -16.68
N ASP A 92 -7.66 19.63 -16.89
CA ASP A 92 -7.28 20.36 -18.10
C ASP A 92 -5.78 20.28 -18.43
N ASN A 93 -4.95 20.11 -17.42
CA ASN A 93 -3.50 20.00 -17.56
C ASN A 93 -2.97 18.55 -17.56
N TYR A 94 -3.86 17.56 -17.51
CA TYR A 94 -3.54 16.14 -17.38
C TYR A 94 -4.28 15.31 -18.45
N PRO A 95 -3.85 15.41 -19.73
CA PRO A 95 -4.55 14.74 -20.84
C PRO A 95 -4.50 13.22 -20.78
N ASP A 96 -3.50 12.64 -20.10
CA ASP A 96 -3.41 11.21 -19.79
C ASP A 96 -4.35 10.76 -18.65
N GLY A 97 -5.05 11.73 -18.01
CA GLY A 97 -5.93 11.45 -16.88
C GLY A 97 -5.22 11.08 -15.59
N VAL A 98 -3.89 11.27 -15.51
CA VAL A 98 -3.09 10.96 -14.32
C VAL A 98 -2.45 12.23 -13.77
N ARG A 99 -2.65 12.47 -12.49
CA ARG A 99 -2.09 13.61 -11.75
C ARG A 99 -1.34 13.11 -10.54
N THR A 100 -0.13 13.60 -10.31
CA THR A 100 0.68 13.27 -9.13
C THR A 100 0.88 14.49 -8.25
N GLU A 101 0.84 14.27 -6.93
CA GLU A 101 1.06 15.29 -5.91
C GLU A 101 1.91 14.75 -4.78
N THR A 102 2.52 15.66 -4.01
CA THR A 102 3.25 15.31 -2.80
C THR A 102 2.60 15.99 -1.61
N ARG A 103 2.33 15.21 -0.57
CA ARG A 103 1.76 15.64 0.70
C ARG A 103 2.76 15.38 1.82
N TYR A 104 3.01 16.38 2.63
CA TYR A 104 3.92 16.28 3.79
C TYR A 104 3.11 16.15 5.07
N GLY A 105 3.33 15.06 5.81
CA GLY A 105 2.87 14.87 7.18
C GLY A 105 4.00 15.14 8.18
N ASP A 106 3.70 14.98 9.47
CA ASP A 106 4.69 15.25 10.53
C ASP A 106 5.86 14.26 10.49
N THR A 107 5.61 13.02 10.09
CA THR A 107 6.59 11.93 10.11
C THR A 107 6.79 11.25 8.76
N TYR A 108 6.05 11.66 7.73
CA TYR A 108 6.07 11.01 6.41
C TYR A 108 5.97 12.02 5.27
N THR A 109 6.42 11.58 4.12
CA THR A 109 6.10 12.19 2.83
C THR A 109 5.24 11.22 2.06
N ALA A 110 4.02 11.61 1.69
CA ALA A 110 3.13 10.81 0.86
C ALA A 110 3.12 11.33 -0.57
N HIS A 111 3.20 10.42 -1.50
CA HIS A 111 3.03 10.66 -2.94
C HIS A 111 1.66 10.14 -3.32
N ILE A 112 0.85 11.03 -3.88
CA ILE A 112 -0.52 10.78 -4.28
C ILE A 112 -0.59 10.74 -5.79
N MET A 113 -1.26 9.75 -6.33
CA MET A 113 -1.59 9.67 -7.74
C MET A 113 -3.10 9.57 -7.87
N LEU A 114 -3.69 10.51 -8.61
CA LEU A 114 -5.10 10.53 -8.95
C LEU A 114 -5.26 10.06 -10.39
N ILE A 115 -6.14 9.11 -10.62
CA ILE A 115 -6.44 8.59 -11.96
C ILE A 115 -7.92 8.85 -12.22
N ARG A 116 -8.20 9.66 -13.26
CA ARG A 116 -9.54 10.10 -13.61
C ARG A 116 -10.45 8.95 -14.02
N ASP A 117 -9.93 8.06 -14.85
CA ASP A 117 -10.67 6.94 -15.42
C ASP A 117 -10.29 5.62 -14.74
N PRO A 118 -11.16 5.07 -13.87
CA PRO A 118 -10.86 3.81 -13.18
C PRO A 118 -10.70 2.62 -14.12
N SER A 119 -11.18 2.68 -15.36
CA SER A 119 -10.98 1.61 -16.35
C SER A 119 -9.53 1.46 -16.80
N GLN A 120 -8.69 2.49 -16.59
CA GLN A 120 -7.24 2.44 -16.83
C GLN A 120 -6.50 1.60 -15.79
N VAL A 121 -7.08 1.40 -14.59
CA VAL A 121 -6.45 0.69 -13.47
C VAL A 121 -6.76 -0.79 -13.53
N TYR A 122 -5.73 -1.62 -13.50
CA TYR A 122 -5.89 -3.08 -13.56
C TYR A 122 -4.81 -3.80 -12.75
N MET A 123 -5.02 -5.10 -12.49
CA MET A 123 -4.09 -5.95 -11.77
C MET A 123 -3.10 -6.59 -12.73
N GLY A 124 -1.83 -6.16 -12.64
CA GLY A 124 -0.73 -6.83 -13.31
C GLY A 124 -0.12 -7.93 -12.46
N THR A 125 0.39 -8.97 -13.11
CA THR A 125 1.08 -10.07 -12.46
C THR A 125 2.49 -10.26 -13.02
N SER A 126 3.40 -10.73 -12.17
CA SER A 126 4.79 -10.97 -12.57
C SER A 126 4.95 -12.18 -13.48
N THR A 127 3.96 -13.07 -13.51
CA THR A 127 3.96 -14.32 -14.25
C THR A 127 2.53 -14.82 -14.47
N GLU A 128 2.31 -15.61 -15.51
CA GLU A 128 1.03 -16.29 -15.73
C GLU A 128 0.80 -17.47 -14.78
N LYS A 129 1.88 -18.05 -14.22
CA LYS A 129 1.83 -19.21 -13.31
C LYS A 129 2.72 -18.95 -12.10
N PHE A 130 2.09 -18.74 -10.97
CA PHE A 130 2.81 -18.57 -9.72
C PHE A 130 3.36 -19.89 -9.18
N SER A 131 4.62 -19.85 -8.75
CA SER A 131 5.23 -20.95 -8.01
C SER A 131 6.45 -20.44 -7.23
N THR A 132 6.84 -21.11 -6.16
CA THR A 132 8.02 -20.75 -5.38
C THR A 132 9.33 -20.82 -6.19
N ALA A 133 9.32 -21.52 -7.33
CA ALA A 133 10.46 -21.65 -8.23
C ALA A 133 10.57 -20.51 -9.25
N ILE A 134 9.51 -19.72 -9.44
CA ILE A 134 9.46 -18.61 -10.40
C ILE A 134 9.53 -17.30 -9.63
N PRO A 135 10.64 -16.54 -9.70
CA PRO A 135 10.73 -15.26 -9.03
C PRO A 135 9.68 -14.28 -9.54
N GLY A 136 9.16 -13.45 -8.65
CA GLY A 136 8.43 -12.24 -9.03
C GLY A 136 9.30 -11.28 -9.81
N LYS A 137 8.73 -10.16 -10.24
CA LYS A 137 9.46 -9.10 -10.95
C LYS A 137 9.63 -7.86 -10.05
N ARG A 138 10.56 -7.00 -10.41
CA ARG A 138 10.62 -5.65 -9.88
C ARG A 138 9.68 -4.76 -10.68
N LEU A 139 9.15 -3.73 -10.05
CA LEU A 139 8.26 -2.80 -10.75
C LEU A 139 8.96 -2.14 -11.96
N THR A 140 10.27 -1.91 -11.89
CA THR A 140 11.08 -1.43 -13.03
C THR A 140 11.04 -2.40 -14.21
N GLU A 141 11.20 -3.72 -13.94
CA GLU A 141 11.14 -4.76 -14.97
C GLU A 141 9.73 -4.82 -15.60
N VAL A 142 8.67 -4.67 -14.77
CA VAL A 142 7.28 -4.64 -15.24
C VAL A 142 7.02 -3.44 -16.14
N MET A 143 7.49 -2.24 -15.75
CA MET A 143 7.33 -1.03 -16.57
C MET A 143 8.12 -1.08 -17.88
N GLU A 144 9.29 -1.72 -17.90
CA GLU A 144 10.10 -1.92 -19.11
C GLU A 144 9.42 -2.88 -20.09
N GLU A 145 8.83 -3.97 -19.59
CA GLU A 145 8.14 -4.97 -20.41
C GLU A 145 6.78 -4.51 -20.96
N ASN A 146 6.16 -3.50 -20.33
CA ASN A 146 4.82 -3.01 -20.66
C ASN A 146 4.88 -1.50 -21.01
N PRO A 147 5.22 -1.14 -22.24
CA PRO A 147 5.38 0.27 -22.62
C PRO A 147 4.07 1.08 -22.64
N ASP A 148 2.92 0.44 -22.68
CA ASP A 148 1.59 1.03 -22.59
C ASP A 148 1.17 1.37 -21.13
N VAL A 149 1.92 0.85 -20.13
CA VAL A 149 1.72 1.17 -18.73
C VAL A 149 2.39 2.51 -18.42
N ILE A 150 1.59 3.49 -18.02
CA ILE A 150 2.06 4.83 -17.67
C ILE A 150 2.32 5.02 -16.18
N ALA A 151 1.65 4.24 -15.34
CA ALA A 151 1.87 4.29 -13.89
C ALA A 151 1.73 2.91 -13.26
N ALA A 152 2.40 2.71 -12.14
CA ALA A 152 2.37 1.46 -11.42
C ALA A 152 2.71 1.62 -9.94
N ILE A 153 2.11 0.76 -9.11
CA ILE A 153 2.36 0.67 -7.67
C ILE A 153 2.34 -0.80 -7.24
N ASN A 154 3.02 -1.14 -6.16
CA ASN A 154 2.89 -2.45 -5.53
C ASN A 154 1.44 -2.72 -5.06
N ALA A 155 1.06 -3.99 -4.96
CA ALA A 155 -0.31 -4.35 -4.63
C ALA A 155 -0.42 -5.28 -3.39
N GLY A 156 -0.82 -6.52 -3.58
CA GLY A 156 -1.27 -7.41 -2.53
C GLY A 156 -0.19 -8.15 -1.78
N ALA A 157 -0.64 -8.92 -0.81
CA ALA A 157 0.20 -9.77 0.04
C ALA A 157 0.87 -10.89 -0.76
N PHE A 158 2.04 -11.29 -0.30
CA PHE A 158 2.76 -12.43 -0.85
C PHE A 158 3.59 -13.15 0.23
N PHE A 159 3.95 -14.37 -0.08
CA PHE A 159 4.78 -15.16 0.82
C PHE A 159 6.16 -14.54 0.98
N ASP A 160 6.51 -14.23 2.23
CA ASP A 160 7.79 -13.67 2.64
C ASP A 160 8.34 -14.51 3.80
N ASP A 161 9.46 -15.19 3.61
CA ASP A 161 10.09 -16.01 4.66
C ASP A 161 10.82 -15.19 5.73
N GLY A 162 10.75 -13.87 5.63
CA GLY A 162 11.35 -12.94 6.59
C GLY A 162 12.86 -12.76 6.44
N THR A 163 13.48 -13.34 5.43
CA THR A 163 14.89 -13.10 5.12
C THR A 163 15.02 -11.98 4.09
N VAL A 164 15.76 -10.93 4.38
CA VAL A 164 15.90 -9.73 3.52
C VAL A 164 16.48 -10.07 2.14
N SER A 165 17.19 -11.19 2.02
CA SER A 165 17.87 -11.61 0.80
C SER A 165 17.16 -12.73 0.03
N ALA A 166 16.18 -13.40 0.61
CA ALA A 166 15.64 -14.66 0.09
C ALA A 166 14.20 -14.54 -0.45
N THR A 167 13.50 -13.43 -0.23
CA THR A 167 12.17 -13.28 -0.83
C THR A 167 12.28 -13.06 -2.32
N VAL A 168 11.88 -14.07 -3.05
CA VAL A 168 11.79 -13.99 -4.50
C VAL A 168 10.49 -13.32 -4.99
N GLY A 169 9.57 -12.97 -4.05
CA GLY A 169 8.30 -12.32 -4.37
C GLY A 169 7.47 -13.12 -5.37
N SER A 170 7.43 -14.46 -5.21
CA SER A 170 6.94 -15.36 -6.26
C SER A 170 5.48 -15.73 -6.10
N THR A 171 4.98 -15.82 -4.86
CA THR A 171 3.70 -16.45 -4.57
C THR A 171 2.80 -15.48 -3.80
N PRO A 172 1.67 -15.03 -4.40
CA PRO A 172 0.71 -14.21 -3.69
C PRO A 172 0.07 -14.96 -2.52
N LEU A 173 -0.43 -14.23 -1.52
CA LEU A 173 -1.31 -14.74 -0.48
C LEU A 173 -2.75 -14.29 -0.74
N GLY A 174 -3.71 -15.18 -0.40
CA GLY A 174 -5.12 -14.95 -0.65
C GLY A 174 -5.50 -15.09 -2.12
N LEU A 175 -6.43 -14.27 -2.58
CA LEU A 175 -6.97 -14.26 -3.94
C LEU A 175 -6.31 -13.18 -4.79
N VAL A 176 -6.01 -13.49 -6.06
CA VAL A 176 -5.65 -12.51 -7.10
C VAL A 176 -6.54 -12.71 -8.30
N VAL A 177 -7.23 -11.65 -8.71
CA VAL A 177 -8.03 -11.58 -9.93
C VAL A 177 -7.35 -10.59 -10.88
N SER A 178 -7.21 -10.96 -12.14
CA SER A 178 -6.62 -10.12 -13.18
C SER A 178 -7.43 -10.29 -14.47
N GLU A 179 -7.89 -9.19 -15.05
CA GLU A 179 -8.69 -9.14 -16.28
C GLU A 179 -9.88 -10.13 -16.28
N GLY A 180 -10.63 -10.15 -15.17
CA GLY A 180 -11.81 -10.99 -14.98
C GLY A 180 -11.52 -12.47 -14.72
N LYS A 181 -10.26 -12.85 -14.51
CA LYS A 181 -9.85 -14.23 -14.25
C LYS A 181 -9.21 -14.36 -12.88
N VAL A 182 -9.61 -15.36 -12.12
CA VAL A 182 -8.87 -15.79 -10.93
C VAL A 182 -7.56 -16.41 -11.39
N VAL A 183 -6.46 -15.70 -11.20
CA VAL A 183 -5.11 -16.16 -11.60
C VAL A 183 -4.37 -16.85 -10.45
N TRP A 184 -4.82 -16.62 -9.23
CA TRP A 184 -4.28 -17.27 -8.03
C TRP A 184 -5.28 -17.31 -6.89
N THR A 185 -5.25 -18.38 -6.12
CA THR A 185 -5.86 -18.44 -4.79
C THR A 185 -5.05 -19.39 -3.90
N SER A 186 -4.76 -18.94 -2.69
CA SER A 186 -4.20 -19.78 -1.62
C SER A 186 -5.25 -20.08 -0.53
N GLY A 187 -6.52 -19.79 -0.81
CA GLY A 187 -7.60 -19.85 0.16
C GLY A 187 -7.55 -18.71 1.18
N LYS A 188 -8.48 -18.72 2.12
CA LYS A 188 -8.49 -17.74 3.23
C LYS A 188 -7.27 -17.99 4.12
N GLN A 189 -6.44 -16.98 4.29
CA GLN A 189 -5.23 -17.06 5.11
C GLN A 189 -5.49 -16.41 6.48
N PRO A 190 -5.31 -17.13 7.60
CA PRO A 190 -5.40 -16.54 8.92
C PRO A 190 -4.39 -15.38 9.08
N GLY A 191 -4.85 -14.24 9.59
CA GLY A 191 -4.02 -13.05 9.81
C GLY A 191 -3.74 -12.22 8.55
N LEU A 192 -4.29 -12.60 7.39
CA LEU A 192 -4.38 -11.75 6.22
C LEU A 192 -5.82 -11.28 6.09
N GLU A 193 -6.10 -10.07 6.49
CA GLU A 193 -7.43 -9.46 6.51
C GLU A 193 -7.51 -8.39 5.43
N GLY A 194 -8.61 -8.42 4.68
CA GLY A 194 -8.91 -7.43 3.67
C GLY A 194 -8.73 -7.88 2.23
N PHE A 195 -9.47 -7.19 1.38
CA PHE A 195 -9.44 -7.32 -0.08
C PHE A 195 -9.72 -5.95 -0.70
N ALA A 196 -9.10 -5.67 -1.83
CA ALA A 196 -9.43 -4.54 -2.69
C ALA A 196 -9.46 -5.00 -4.15
N GLY A 197 -10.50 -4.60 -4.88
CA GLY A 197 -10.61 -4.94 -6.29
C GLY A 197 -11.67 -4.11 -7.01
N PHE A 198 -11.45 -3.88 -8.30
CA PHE A 198 -12.45 -3.26 -9.17
C PHE A 198 -13.41 -4.31 -9.73
N ASN A 199 -14.71 -4.02 -9.71
CA ASN A 199 -15.71 -4.83 -10.38
C ASN A 199 -15.84 -4.46 -11.88
N GLU A 200 -16.74 -5.12 -12.60
CA GLU A 200 -17.03 -4.85 -14.03
C GLU A 200 -17.48 -3.41 -14.29
N ASP A 201 -18.13 -2.75 -13.30
CA ASP A 201 -18.58 -1.37 -13.38
C ASP A 201 -17.48 -0.35 -13.00
N ASN A 202 -16.24 -0.81 -12.82
CA ASN A 202 -15.08 -0.01 -12.39
C ASN A 202 -15.23 0.61 -10.99
N ILE A 203 -16.01 0.00 -10.12
CA ILE A 203 -16.19 0.41 -8.73
C ILE A 203 -15.18 -0.36 -7.86
N LEU A 204 -14.45 0.37 -7.02
CA LEU A 204 -13.55 -0.24 -6.04
C LEU A 204 -14.35 -0.87 -4.90
N VAL A 205 -14.40 -2.18 -4.92
CA VAL A 205 -14.93 -3.01 -3.83
C VAL A 205 -13.82 -3.26 -2.82
N VAL A 206 -14.07 -2.94 -1.56
CA VAL A 206 -13.20 -3.33 -0.44
C VAL A 206 -13.96 -4.26 0.49
N SER A 207 -13.25 -5.19 1.15
CA SER A 207 -13.82 -6.13 2.11
C SER A 207 -12.91 -6.25 3.31
N LYS A 208 -13.48 -6.34 4.52
CA LYS A 208 -12.72 -6.58 5.76
C LYS A 208 -12.03 -7.94 5.79
N THR A 209 -12.53 -8.88 5.02
CA THR A 209 -11.97 -10.25 4.96
C THR A 209 -11.48 -10.58 3.56
N ASN A 210 -10.61 -11.58 3.46
CA ASN A 210 -10.24 -12.15 2.17
C ASN A 210 -11.46 -12.74 1.48
N LEU A 211 -11.63 -12.42 0.20
CA LEU A 211 -12.67 -13.03 -0.62
C LEU A 211 -12.26 -14.45 -1.05
N SER A 212 -13.22 -15.36 -1.07
CA SER A 212 -13.12 -16.60 -1.83
C SER A 212 -13.33 -16.33 -3.32
N GLN A 213 -12.98 -17.30 -4.17
CA GLN A 213 -13.23 -17.22 -5.60
C GLN A 213 -14.72 -16.97 -5.90
N SER A 214 -15.64 -17.69 -5.25
CA SER A 214 -17.07 -17.56 -5.47
C SER A 214 -17.63 -16.20 -5.04
N GLU A 215 -17.10 -15.62 -3.95
CA GLU A 215 -17.48 -14.26 -3.53
C GLU A 215 -17.00 -13.22 -4.55
N ALA A 216 -15.77 -13.34 -5.06
CA ALA A 216 -15.26 -12.45 -6.10
C ALA A 216 -16.04 -12.55 -7.43
N GLU A 217 -16.43 -13.77 -7.82
CA GLU A 217 -17.27 -14.00 -9.00
C GLU A 217 -18.66 -13.38 -8.83
N ASN A 218 -19.30 -13.51 -7.65
CA ASN A 218 -20.59 -12.90 -7.34
C ASN A 218 -20.54 -11.37 -7.37
N LEU A 219 -19.43 -10.78 -6.88
CA LEU A 219 -19.17 -9.35 -6.89
C LEU A 219 -18.67 -8.83 -8.26
N LYS A 220 -18.51 -9.74 -9.24
CA LYS A 220 -18.01 -9.47 -10.59
C LYS A 220 -16.67 -8.74 -10.59
N ILE A 221 -15.77 -9.15 -9.70
CA ILE A 221 -14.43 -8.57 -9.61
C ILE A 221 -13.66 -8.84 -10.89
N ARG A 222 -13.22 -7.76 -11.57
CA ARG A 222 -12.36 -7.85 -12.76
C ARG A 222 -10.88 -7.85 -12.45
N ASP A 223 -10.49 -7.11 -11.40
CA ASP A 223 -9.11 -6.98 -10.95
C ASP A 223 -9.07 -6.82 -9.43
N GLY A 224 -8.20 -7.53 -8.73
CA GLY A 224 -8.13 -7.40 -7.27
C GLY A 224 -7.12 -8.31 -6.61
N CYS A 225 -6.80 -7.98 -5.36
CA CYS A 225 -5.89 -8.76 -4.52
C CYS A 225 -6.23 -8.61 -3.03
N CYS A 226 -5.72 -9.54 -2.24
CA CYS A 226 -5.86 -9.51 -0.79
C CYS A 226 -4.76 -8.69 -0.15
N PHE A 227 -5.15 -7.72 0.66
CA PHE A 227 -4.37 -7.01 1.66
C PHE A 227 -5.31 -6.17 2.55
N GLY A 228 -4.77 -5.60 3.64
CA GLY A 228 -5.54 -4.76 4.56
C GLY A 228 -4.64 -3.99 5.54
N PRO A 229 -5.25 -3.36 6.49
CA PRO A 229 -6.70 -3.27 6.72
C PRO A 229 -7.43 -2.40 5.70
N VAL A 230 -8.76 -2.56 5.61
CA VAL A 230 -9.63 -1.56 5.01
C VAL A 230 -9.48 -0.27 5.81
N LEU A 231 -9.36 0.86 5.13
CA LEU A 231 -9.17 2.17 5.75
C LEU A 231 -10.49 2.96 5.81
N ILE A 232 -11.23 2.94 4.71
CA ILE A 232 -12.52 3.60 4.54
C ILE A 232 -13.42 2.66 3.74
N MET A 233 -14.68 2.52 4.15
CA MET A 233 -15.70 1.76 3.44
C MET A 233 -17.02 2.51 3.48
N ASN A 234 -17.67 2.67 2.34
CA ASN A 234 -18.97 3.35 2.23
C ASN A 234 -18.95 4.78 2.82
N GLY A 235 -17.81 5.49 2.71
CA GLY A 235 -17.59 6.80 3.30
C GLY A 235 -17.28 6.79 4.81
N GLU A 236 -17.35 5.64 5.47
CA GLU A 236 -17.08 5.49 6.89
C GLU A 236 -15.63 5.09 7.15
N VAL A 237 -15.00 5.75 8.13
CA VAL A 237 -13.65 5.42 8.58
C VAL A 237 -13.67 4.12 9.37
N ASN A 238 -12.78 3.21 9.03
CA ASN A 238 -12.50 2.05 9.87
C ASN A 238 -11.78 2.50 11.16
N LEU A 239 -12.52 2.63 12.24
CA LEU A 239 -11.98 3.06 13.53
C LEU A 239 -10.99 2.06 14.12
N GLU A 240 -11.11 0.78 13.80
CA GLU A 240 -10.12 -0.23 14.20
C GLU A 240 -8.77 0.07 13.56
N ALA A 241 -8.72 0.32 12.25
CA ALA A 241 -7.51 0.72 11.56
C ALA A 241 -7.00 2.10 12.01
N TYR A 242 -7.91 3.07 12.22
CA TYR A 242 -7.54 4.42 12.65
C TYR A 242 -6.91 4.44 14.05
N ASN A 243 -7.45 3.66 14.97
CA ASN A 243 -6.97 3.58 16.35
C ASN A 243 -5.89 2.52 16.56
N ASP A 244 -5.53 1.78 15.49
CA ASP A 244 -4.48 0.78 15.55
C ASP A 244 -3.16 1.44 15.96
N LYS A 245 -2.45 0.79 16.86
CA LYS A 245 -1.12 1.22 17.32
C LYS A 245 -0.01 0.85 16.35
N SER A 246 -0.36 0.56 15.08
CA SER A 246 0.64 0.24 14.05
C SER A 246 1.75 1.28 14.00
N GLY A 247 2.97 0.81 13.78
CA GLY A 247 4.14 1.67 13.73
C GLY A 247 4.19 2.57 12.49
N MET A 248 5.10 3.53 12.52
CA MET A 248 5.43 4.37 11.36
C MET A 248 6.24 3.57 10.36
N ASN A 249 5.67 3.32 9.19
CA ASN A 249 6.28 2.53 8.11
C ASN A 249 6.04 3.16 6.74
N PRO A 250 6.84 2.81 5.71
CA PRO A 250 6.40 3.02 4.34
C PRO A 250 5.06 2.31 4.14
N ARG A 251 4.07 3.02 3.57
CA ARG A 251 2.71 2.50 3.38
C ARG A 251 2.27 2.72 1.94
N THR A 252 1.40 1.85 1.48
CA THR A 252 0.75 1.94 0.18
C THR A 252 -0.73 1.75 0.39
N ALA A 253 -1.57 2.50 -0.32
CA ALA A 253 -3.01 2.32 -0.28
C ALA A 253 -3.65 2.67 -1.62
N ILE A 254 -4.80 2.07 -1.91
CA ILE A 254 -5.67 2.38 -3.03
C ILE A 254 -7.04 2.79 -2.52
N GLY A 255 -7.64 3.79 -3.15
CA GLY A 255 -8.99 4.27 -2.83
C GLY A 255 -9.72 4.77 -4.06
N GLN A 256 -10.99 5.08 -3.89
CA GLN A 256 -11.82 5.66 -4.95
C GLN A 256 -12.77 6.72 -4.37
N ARG A 257 -12.92 7.84 -5.11
CA ARG A 257 -13.90 8.89 -4.85
C ARG A 257 -15.30 8.46 -5.32
N SER A 258 -16.33 9.18 -4.84
CA SER A 258 -17.70 8.99 -5.31
C SER A 258 -17.88 9.30 -6.80
N ASP A 259 -17.02 10.12 -7.40
CA ASP A 259 -17.03 10.43 -8.84
C ASP A 259 -16.28 9.39 -9.70
N GLY A 260 -15.76 8.34 -9.10
CA GLY A 260 -15.02 7.27 -9.78
C GLY A 260 -13.49 7.48 -9.83
N THR A 261 -12.98 8.68 -9.54
CA THR A 261 -11.53 8.96 -9.52
C THR A 261 -10.82 8.00 -8.57
N VAL A 262 -9.81 7.30 -9.08
CA VAL A 262 -8.97 6.41 -8.26
C VAL A 262 -7.88 7.22 -7.56
N ILE A 263 -7.64 6.91 -6.30
CA ILE A 263 -6.61 7.52 -5.46
C ILE A 263 -5.60 6.44 -5.12
N ILE A 264 -4.35 6.65 -5.47
CA ILE A 264 -3.24 5.79 -5.04
C ILE A 264 -2.32 6.62 -4.16
N VAL A 265 -1.95 6.08 -3.00
CA VAL A 265 -1.06 6.73 -2.03
C VAL A 265 0.13 5.83 -1.75
N CYS A 266 1.33 6.39 -1.85
CA CYS A 266 2.57 5.76 -1.43
C CYS A 266 3.30 6.68 -0.44
N ALA A 267 3.34 6.32 0.83
CA ALA A 267 4.04 7.05 1.86
C ALA A 267 5.47 6.51 2.02
N ASP A 268 6.45 7.40 1.91
CA ASP A 268 7.84 7.10 2.21
C ASP A 268 8.04 6.82 3.69
N GLY A 269 9.04 6.04 4.04
CA GLY A 269 9.40 5.78 5.42
C GLY A 269 10.78 5.14 5.58
N ARG A 270 11.20 4.94 6.84
CA ARG A 270 12.48 4.34 7.21
C ARG A 270 13.70 5.08 6.64
N GLN A 271 13.58 6.41 6.53
CA GLN A 271 14.64 7.28 6.01
C GLN A 271 14.69 8.62 6.73
N VAL A 272 15.79 9.34 6.57
CA VAL A 272 15.96 10.69 7.13
C VAL A 272 14.93 11.63 6.48
N GLY A 273 14.11 12.28 7.31
CA GLY A 273 13.05 13.20 6.84
C GLY A 273 11.71 12.53 6.56
N SER A 274 11.63 11.20 6.55
CA SER A 274 10.37 10.45 6.45
C SER A 274 10.48 9.15 7.25
N LEU A 275 10.03 9.17 8.51
CA LEU A 275 10.06 7.98 9.37
C LEU A 275 9.02 6.95 8.91
N GLY A 276 7.90 7.43 8.38
CA GLY A 276 6.80 6.62 7.86
C GLY A 276 5.44 7.10 8.34
N ALA A 277 4.40 6.51 7.77
CA ALA A 277 3.00 6.74 8.09
C ALA A 277 2.41 5.62 8.95
N THR A 278 1.48 5.96 9.83
CA THR A 278 0.58 5.04 10.53
C THR A 278 -0.66 4.76 9.66
N TYR A 279 -1.53 3.82 10.06
CA TYR A 279 -2.83 3.66 9.37
C TYR A 279 -3.73 4.88 9.55
N ALA A 280 -3.69 5.54 10.71
CA ALA A 280 -4.40 6.80 10.92
C ALA A 280 -3.96 7.89 9.92
N ASP A 281 -2.65 8.00 9.67
CA ASP A 281 -2.13 8.94 8.67
C ASP A 281 -2.66 8.59 7.26
N MET A 282 -2.69 7.30 6.89
CA MET A 282 -3.22 6.86 5.60
C MET A 282 -4.73 7.12 5.48
N VAL A 283 -5.51 6.90 6.53
CA VAL A 283 -6.93 7.27 6.59
C VAL A 283 -7.11 8.77 6.37
N ASN A 284 -6.35 9.60 7.09
CA ASN A 284 -6.44 11.06 6.97
C ASN A 284 -6.12 11.54 5.54
N VAL A 285 -5.07 10.97 4.91
CA VAL A 285 -4.74 11.27 3.51
C VAL A 285 -5.89 10.84 2.59
N MET A 286 -6.42 9.62 2.73
CA MET A 286 -7.51 9.15 1.89
C MET A 286 -8.78 10.00 2.04
N GLN A 287 -9.12 10.44 3.26
CA GLN A 287 -10.24 11.36 3.50
C GLN A 287 -10.00 12.74 2.88
N GLU A 288 -8.79 13.29 3.01
CA GLU A 288 -8.42 14.59 2.41
C GLU A 288 -8.62 14.58 0.88
N TYR A 289 -8.36 13.44 0.24
CA TYR A 289 -8.55 13.26 -1.20
C TYR A 289 -9.96 12.76 -1.58
N GLY A 290 -10.88 12.63 -0.62
CA GLY A 290 -12.30 12.35 -0.84
C GLY A 290 -12.62 10.88 -1.13
N ALA A 291 -11.82 9.94 -0.64
CA ALA A 291 -12.11 8.52 -0.79
C ALA A 291 -13.41 8.14 -0.08
N VAL A 292 -14.27 7.40 -0.76
CA VAL A 292 -15.44 6.72 -0.17
C VAL A 292 -15.12 5.25 0.14
N ASN A 293 -14.21 4.65 -0.62
CA ASN A 293 -13.61 3.36 -0.32
C ASN A 293 -12.09 3.45 -0.38
N ALA A 294 -11.40 2.85 0.57
CA ALA A 294 -9.93 2.77 0.58
C ALA A 294 -9.45 1.54 1.34
N CYS A 295 -8.40 0.93 0.85
CA CYS A 295 -7.74 -0.23 1.46
C CYS A 295 -6.22 -0.04 1.46
N ASN A 296 -5.59 -0.44 2.57
CA ASN A 296 -4.14 -0.50 2.64
C ASN A 296 -3.62 -1.66 1.80
N MET A 297 -2.47 -1.46 1.15
CA MET A 297 -1.75 -2.47 0.36
C MET A 297 -0.44 -2.85 1.05
N ASP A 298 0.31 -3.79 0.48
CA ASP A 298 1.61 -4.17 1.03
C ASP A 298 2.52 -2.94 1.19
N GLY A 299 3.19 -2.89 2.31
CA GLY A 299 3.95 -1.74 2.76
C GLY A 299 5.44 -2.03 2.94
N GLY A 300 6.08 -1.23 3.77
CA GLY A 300 7.48 -1.42 4.11
C GLY A 300 8.40 -1.32 2.89
N SER A 301 9.25 -2.31 2.69
CA SER A 301 10.18 -2.36 1.54
C SER A 301 9.50 -2.62 0.19
N SER A 302 8.21 -2.93 0.19
CA SER A 302 7.41 -3.10 -1.03
C SER A 302 6.84 -1.78 -1.54
N SER A 303 6.72 -0.75 -0.70
CA SER A 303 6.15 0.55 -1.08
C SER A 303 6.95 1.19 -2.20
N ILE A 304 6.39 1.20 -3.39
CA ILE A 304 7.02 1.73 -4.60
C ILE A 304 5.96 2.23 -5.57
N MET A 305 6.13 3.45 -6.07
CA MET A 305 5.29 4.07 -7.08
C MET A 305 6.15 4.57 -8.23
N MET A 306 5.75 4.25 -9.45
CA MET A 306 6.43 4.69 -10.67
C MET A 306 5.44 5.35 -11.62
N TYR A 307 5.90 6.34 -12.36
CA TYR A 307 5.12 7.05 -13.35
C TYR A 307 5.99 7.38 -14.57
N ARG A 308 5.41 7.20 -15.75
CA ARG A 308 6.00 7.56 -17.05
C ARG A 308 5.27 8.80 -17.55
N ASP A 309 5.92 9.95 -17.51
CA ASP A 309 5.34 11.18 -18.06
C ASP A 309 5.38 11.17 -19.59
N VAL A 310 4.28 10.70 -20.19
CA VAL A 310 4.12 10.70 -21.64
C VAL A 310 4.00 12.11 -22.23
N ASN A 311 3.82 13.14 -21.40
CA ASN A 311 3.64 14.53 -21.81
C ASN A 311 4.85 15.41 -21.47
N GLY A 312 5.94 14.86 -20.96
CA GLY A 312 7.16 15.59 -20.61
C GLY A 312 7.04 16.53 -19.42
N LYS A 313 5.99 16.43 -18.59
CA LYS A 313 5.76 17.37 -17.46
C LYS A 313 6.61 17.12 -16.22
N LEU A 314 7.14 15.92 -16.02
CA LEU A 314 8.07 15.61 -14.93
C LEU A 314 9.54 15.90 -15.26
N GLY A 315 9.81 16.67 -16.33
CA GLY A 315 11.13 17.26 -16.59
C GLY A 315 12.14 16.32 -17.23
N THR A 316 11.75 15.15 -17.67
CA THR A 316 12.60 14.27 -18.46
C THR A 316 12.04 14.14 -19.87
N ALA A 317 12.86 14.47 -20.86
CA ALA A 317 12.57 14.22 -22.29
C ALA A 317 12.60 12.71 -22.62
N SER A 318 12.68 11.85 -21.62
CA SER A 318 12.75 10.40 -21.78
C SER A 318 11.38 9.80 -21.45
N GLN A 319 10.93 8.89 -22.30
CA GLN A 319 9.75 8.06 -22.06
C GLN A 319 10.00 7.00 -20.96
N ASP A 320 11.09 7.14 -20.20
CA ASP A 320 11.45 6.21 -19.14
C ASP A 320 10.60 6.46 -17.90
N ALA A 321 10.12 5.39 -17.30
CA ALA A 321 9.41 5.45 -16.03
C ALA A 321 10.35 5.87 -14.90
N ILE A 322 9.91 6.80 -14.06
CA ILE A 322 10.66 7.28 -12.92
C ILE A 322 9.98 6.86 -11.61
N PHE A 323 10.76 6.78 -10.54
CA PHE A 323 10.19 6.64 -9.19
C PHE A 323 9.52 7.94 -8.77
N VAL A 324 8.27 7.85 -8.35
CA VAL A 324 7.53 8.99 -7.77
C VAL A 324 7.87 9.13 -6.30
N ASN A 325 7.93 7.99 -5.59
CA ASN A 325 8.36 7.95 -4.20
C ASN A 325 9.86 7.66 -4.08
N THR A 326 10.42 7.81 -2.88
CA THR A 326 11.77 7.38 -2.56
C THR A 326 11.75 5.97 -1.96
N PRO A 327 12.09 4.92 -2.74
CA PRO A 327 12.10 3.55 -2.21
C PRO A 327 13.03 3.43 -1.01
N SER A 328 12.68 2.55 -0.07
CA SER A 328 13.44 2.36 1.16
C SER A 328 14.94 2.15 0.91
N LEU A 329 15.78 2.96 1.56
CA LEU A 329 17.25 2.92 1.44
C LEU A 329 17.90 1.64 1.99
N ILE A 330 17.13 0.76 2.64
CA ILE A 330 17.63 -0.49 3.23
C ILE A 330 17.98 -1.51 2.15
N GLN A 331 17.41 -1.36 0.95
CA GLN A 331 17.66 -2.26 -0.17
C GLN A 331 18.32 -1.48 -1.32
N SER A 332 19.40 -2.03 -1.86
CA SER A 332 20.10 -1.46 -3.03
C SER A 332 19.28 -1.50 -4.32
N LYS A 333 18.22 -2.30 -4.36
CA LYS A 333 17.27 -2.43 -5.48
C LYS A 333 15.87 -2.66 -4.93
N PRO A 334 14.80 -2.17 -5.62
CA PRO A 334 13.43 -2.52 -5.29
C PRO A 334 13.22 -4.03 -5.22
N ARG A 335 12.38 -4.48 -4.28
CA ARG A 335 12.14 -5.90 -4.12
C ARG A 335 11.30 -6.47 -5.26
N ARG A 336 11.39 -7.77 -5.46
CA ARG A 336 10.53 -8.52 -6.37
C ARG A 336 9.19 -8.79 -5.71
N MET A 337 8.11 -8.70 -6.49
CA MET A 337 6.74 -8.89 -6.02
C MET A 337 5.93 -9.66 -7.07
N PRO A 338 4.83 -10.33 -6.70
CA PRO A 338 4.06 -11.13 -7.64
C PRO A 338 2.97 -10.34 -8.37
N ASN A 339 2.48 -9.22 -7.81
CA ASN A 339 1.37 -8.45 -8.38
C ASN A 339 1.52 -6.94 -8.12
N TYR A 340 0.83 -6.17 -8.96
CA TYR A 340 0.92 -4.71 -9.01
C TYR A 340 -0.41 -4.11 -9.44
N TRP A 341 -0.73 -2.90 -8.97
CA TRP A 341 -1.72 -2.05 -9.62
C TRP A 341 -1.03 -1.29 -10.75
N LEU A 342 -1.51 -1.48 -11.97
CA LEU A 342 -0.99 -0.87 -13.18
C LEU A 342 -2.02 0.10 -13.77
N VAL A 343 -1.55 1.15 -14.41
CA VAL A 343 -2.38 2.16 -15.07
C VAL A 343 -1.99 2.23 -16.55
N ARG A 344 -2.92 1.93 -17.44
CA ARG A 344 -2.73 2.06 -18.89
C ARG A 344 -2.85 3.52 -19.33
N ALA A 345 -2.19 3.87 -20.44
CA ALA A 345 -2.47 5.12 -21.13
C ALA A 345 -3.94 5.20 -21.52
N ALA A 346 -4.51 6.40 -21.51
CA ALA A 346 -5.84 6.62 -22.06
C ALA A 346 -5.84 6.25 -23.55
N SER A 347 -6.84 5.47 -23.97
CA SER A 347 -7.02 5.03 -25.38
C SER A 347 -7.57 6.17 -26.25
#